data_e9d1f1ebf316e6d1324385ab2720882d
#
_entry.id   e9d1f1ebf316e6d1324385ab2720882d
#
_cell.length_a   1.000
_cell.length_b   1.000
_cell.length_c   1.000
_cell.angle_alpha   90.00
_cell.angle_beta   90.00
_cell.angle_gamma   90.00
#
_symmetry.space_group_name_H-M   'P 1'
#
loop_
_entity.id
_entity.type
_entity.pdbx_description
1 polymer ?
#
loop_
_entity_poly.entity_id
_entity_poly.type
_entity_poly.pdbx_seq_one_letter_code
_entity_poly.pdbx_strand_id
1 'polypeptide(L)'
;RSQELNRCCELFRNALARIFGRRQAGPVIPEPKHPVHVLLSPEVIKGLKEGDEHMLRYPPFISGYPALIRGGDLLKLHTDKLTKIQTTLGLRPEEFDELVMPVLRAYADYVHLLPASELHHHRGPGGLMRHGIEVAAFAVLKSNNAVFDHDKYPQEKSKREKPWRVAAMCAGLIHDAGKPLTDLRVTDETGAKVWAPVEESLLEWANSQSVARYYLHWNSNRHKVHKHLSATMVDTLIPRK
;
A
#
# COMPACT_ATOMS: atom_id res chain seq x y z
N ARG A 1 -6.92 26.16 2.07
CA ARG A 1 -5.86 25.59 1.18
C ARG A 1 -4.46 25.70 1.82
N SER A 2 -4.04 26.84 2.36
CA SER A 2 -2.70 27.01 2.97
C SER A 2 -2.54 26.22 4.26
N GLN A 3 -3.56 26.12 5.11
CA GLN A 3 -3.53 25.35 6.36
C GLN A 3 -3.55 23.85 6.15
N GLU A 4 -4.24 23.36 5.13
CA GLU A 4 -4.27 21.93 4.77
C GLU A 4 -2.92 21.48 4.17
N LEU A 5 -2.28 22.30 3.32
CA LEU A 5 -0.92 22.03 2.83
C LEU A 5 0.09 21.97 3.98
N ASN A 6 0.02 22.90 4.94
CA ASN A 6 0.90 22.89 6.11
C ASN A 6 0.70 21.63 6.98
N ARG A 7 -0.54 21.19 7.16
CA ARG A 7 -0.85 19.98 7.92
C ARG A 7 -0.36 18.71 7.21
N CYS A 8 -0.49 18.65 5.87
CA CYS A 8 0.10 17.58 5.07
C CYS A 8 1.64 17.57 5.17
N CYS A 9 2.29 18.74 5.07
CA CYS A 9 3.74 18.84 5.22
C CYS A 9 4.23 18.47 6.62
N GLU A 10 3.45 18.75 7.67
CA GLU A 10 3.78 18.33 9.04
C GLU A 10 3.62 16.83 9.23
N LEU A 11 2.56 16.24 8.70
CA LEU A 11 2.35 14.78 8.72
C LEU A 11 3.49 14.07 7.98
N PHE A 12 3.88 14.56 6.81
CA PHE A 12 5.02 14.00 6.07
C PHE A 12 6.36 14.20 6.77
N ARG A 13 6.59 15.36 7.41
CA ARG A 13 7.79 15.62 8.20
C ARG A 13 7.89 14.70 9.41
N ASN A 14 6.77 14.46 10.10
CA ASN A 14 6.68 13.54 11.22
C ASN A 14 6.84 12.07 10.76
N ALA A 15 6.30 11.71 9.59
CA ALA A 15 6.47 10.40 8.98
C ALA A 15 7.94 10.14 8.60
N LEU A 16 8.63 11.14 8.01
CA LEU A 16 10.08 11.05 7.73
C LEU A 16 10.91 10.88 9.01
N ALA A 17 10.60 11.63 10.07
CA ALA A 17 11.26 11.48 11.35
C ALA A 17 11.05 10.06 11.94
N ARG A 18 9.93 9.40 11.62
CA ARG A 18 9.63 8.03 12.01
C ARG A 18 10.39 7.00 11.17
N ILE A 19 10.52 7.21 9.86
CA ILE A 19 11.28 6.32 8.95
C ILE A 19 12.77 6.32 9.31
N PHE A 20 13.32 7.44 9.75
CA PHE A 20 14.75 7.63 10.06
C PHE A 20 15.10 7.52 11.57
N GLY A 21 14.12 7.27 12.46
CA GLY A 21 14.32 7.00 13.90
C GLY A 21 14.62 5.50 14.20
N ARG A 22 15.00 5.11 15.43
CA ARG A 22 15.29 3.69 15.80
C ARG A 22 14.03 2.81 15.89
N ARG A 23 14.11 1.56 15.38
CA ARG A 23 13.01 0.57 15.32
C ARG A 23 12.66 -0.07 16.66
N GLN A 24 11.33 -0.27 16.89
CA GLN A 24 10.80 -1.39 17.67
C GLN A 24 10.20 -2.43 16.71
N ALA A 25 10.40 -3.72 16.99
CA ALA A 25 9.85 -4.81 16.20
C ALA A 25 8.31 -4.84 16.31
N GLY A 26 7.61 -4.83 15.19
CA GLY A 26 6.18 -5.06 15.13
C GLY A 26 5.79 -6.51 15.48
N PRO A 27 4.49 -6.82 15.64
CA PRO A 27 4.03 -8.17 15.94
C PRO A 27 4.51 -9.17 14.89
N VAL A 28 4.97 -10.34 15.35
CA VAL A 28 5.41 -11.43 14.48
C VAL A 28 4.18 -12.11 13.90
N ILE A 29 3.91 -11.89 12.62
CA ILE A 29 2.87 -12.63 11.90
C ILE A 29 3.41 -14.03 11.58
N PRO A 30 2.69 -15.12 11.94
CA PRO A 30 3.14 -16.48 11.68
C PRO A 30 3.41 -16.73 10.19
N GLU A 31 4.36 -17.62 9.89
CA GLU A 31 4.63 -18.00 8.51
C GLU A 31 3.39 -18.59 7.81
N PRO A 32 3.10 -18.22 6.56
CA PRO A 32 1.97 -18.77 5.83
C PRO A 32 2.17 -20.26 5.61
N LYS A 33 1.11 -21.03 5.83
CA LYS A 33 1.13 -22.49 5.65
C LYS A 33 1.28 -22.91 4.18
N HIS A 34 1.03 -22.00 3.23
CA HIS A 34 1.05 -22.30 1.80
C HIS A 34 1.65 -21.15 0.97
N PRO A 35 2.44 -21.47 -0.06
CA PRO A 35 2.96 -20.45 -0.99
C PRO A 35 1.84 -19.84 -1.86
N VAL A 36 2.07 -18.61 -2.33
CA VAL A 36 1.07 -17.80 -3.09
C VAL A 36 0.48 -18.54 -4.29
N HIS A 37 1.31 -19.29 -5.03
CA HIS A 37 0.87 -20.05 -6.22
C HIS A 37 -0.05 -21.25 -5.93
N VAL A 38 -0.17 -21.65 -4.66
CA VAL A 38 -1.14 -22.67 -4.24
C VAL A 38 -2.50 -22.04 -3.95
N LEU A 39 -2.52 -20.76 -3.54
CA LEU A 39 -3.72 -20.03 -3.13
C LEU A 39 -4.35 -19.20 -4.25
N LEU A 40 -3.55 -18.82 -5.25
CA LEU A 40 -3.98 -17.99 -6.39
C LEU A 40 -3.81 -18.76 -7.69
N SER A 41 -4.81 -18.66 -8.57
CA SER A 41 -4.73 -19.26 -9.91
C SER A 41 -3.66 -18.55 -10.78
N PRO A 42 -3.12 -19.24 -11.82
CA PRO A 42 -2.17 -18.63 -12.75
C PRO A 42 -2.68 -17.35 -13.40
N GLU A 43 -3.96 -17.24 -13.70
CA GLU A 43 -4.59 -16.06 -14.31
C GLU A 43 -4.58 -14.88 -13.33
N VAL A 44 -4.87 -15.13 -12.05
CA VAL A 44 -4.82 -14.10 -10.99
C VAL A 44 -3.39 -13.63 -10.80
N ILE A 45 -2.41 -14.54 -10.75
CA ILE A 45 -0.99 -14.20 -10.64
C ILE A 45 -0.55 -13.36 -11.85
N LYS A 46 -0.98 -13.72 -13.05
CA LYS A 46 -0.72 -12.95 -14.27
C LYS A 46 -1.31 -11.54 -14.17
N GLY A 47 -2.57 -11.42 -13.75
CA GLY A 47 -3.23 -10.12 -13.56
C GLY A 47 -2.51 -9.24 -12.53
N LEU A 48 -2.03 -9.82 -11.43
CA LEU A 48 -1.23 -9.11 -10.43
C LEU A 48 0.08 -8.55 -10.99
N LYS A 49 0.76 -9.30 -11.86
CA LYS A 49 2.04 -8.90 -12.47
C LYS A 49 1.87 -7.92 -13.63
N GLU A 50 1.07 -8.28 -14.61
CA GLU A 50 1.02 -7.65 -15.93
C GLU A 50 -0.16 -6.68 -16.08
N GLY A 51 -1.24 -6.86 -15.33
CA GLY A 51 -2.47 -6.10 -15.40
C GLY A 51 -3.70 -6.97 -15.53
N ASP A 52 -4.81 -6.36 -15.24
CA ASP A 52 -6.11 -7.01 -15.15
C ASP A 52 -7.06 -6.64 -16.29
N GLU A 53 -6.54 -6.05 -17.37
CA GLU A 53 -7.34 -5.60 -18.51
C GLU A 53 -8.16 -6.73 -19.15
N HIS A 54 -7.60 -7.95 -19.11
CA HIS A 54 -8.24 -9.16 -19.65
C HIS A 54 -9.00 -9.98 -18.59
N MET A 55 -8.94 -9.58 -17.31
CA MET A 55 -9.63 -10.30 -16.25
C MET A 55 -11.12 -10.02 -16.25
N LEU A 56 -11.88 -11.06 -15.93
CA LEU A 56 -13.32 -10.90 -15.68
C LEU A 56 -13.54 -9.91 -14.55
N ARG A 57 -14.59 -9.10 -14.73
CA ARG A 57 -15.01 -8.14 -13.72
C ARG A 57 -15.38 -8.86 -12.42
N TYR A 58 -15.08 -8.20 -11.27
CA TYR A 58 -15.56 -8.69 -9.98
C TYR A 58 -17.09 -8.96 -10.01
N PRO A 59 -17.56 -10.04 -9.40
CA PRO A 59 -16.75 -10.95 -8.58
C PRO A 59 -16.23 -12.16 -9.38
N PRO A 60 -14.96 -12.21 -9.81
CA PRO A 60 -14.38 -13.44 -10.33
C PRO A 60 -14.25 -14.51 -9.23
N PHE A 61 -14.32 -14.10 -7.97
CA PHE A 61 -14.23 -14.96 -6.78
C PHE A 61 -15.56 -15.06 -6.06
N ILE A 62 -16.50 -15.82 -6.63
CA ILE A 62 -17.77 -16.15 -5.96
C ILE A 62 -17.49 -16.85 -4.62
N SER A 63 -16.39 -17.60 -4.51
CA SER A 63 -15.94 -18.26 -3.29
C SER A 63 -15.08 -17.38 -2.36
N GLY A 64 -15.03 -16.08 -2.57
CA GLY A 64 -14.23 -15.13 -1.78
C GLY A 64 -12.73 -15.14 -2.09
N TYR A 65 -12.03 -14.13 -1.61
CA TYR A 65 -10.57 -13.97 -1.75
C TYR A 65 -9.83 -14.71 -0.65
N PRO A 66 -8.70 -15.40 -0.94
CA PRO A 66 -7.90 -16.01 0.11
C PRO A 66 -7.31 -14.92 1.02
N ALA A 67 -7.53 -15.05 2.34
CA ALA A 67 -7.22 -13.97 3.29
C ALA A 67 -5.82 -14.10 3.93
N LEU A 68 -5.24 -15.30 3.95
CA LEU A 68 -4.03 -15.61 4.73
C LEU A 68 -2.75 -15.62 3.88
N ILE A 69 -2.64 -14.66 2.95
CA ILE A 69 -1.42 -14.43 2.16
C ILE A 69 -0.71 -13.22 2.76
N ARG A 70 0.56 -13.34 3.13
CA ARG A 70 1.32 -12.18 3.62
C ARG A 70 1.55 -11.17 2.51
N GLY A 71 1.44 -9.89 2.82
CA GLY A 71 1.74 -8.81 1.88
C GLY A 71 3.15 -8.91 1.31
N GLY A 72 4.13 -9.36 2.10
CA GLY A 72 5.49 -9.63 1.63
C GLY A 72 5.57 -10.66 0.50
N ASP A 73 4.70 -11.67 0.50
CA ASP A 73 4.65 -12.67 -0.57
C ASP A 73 3.93 -12.13 -1.82
N LEU A 74 2.92 -11.27 -1.63
CA LEU A 74 2.29 -10.55 -2.74
C LEU A 74 3.26 -9.55 -3.39
N LEU A 75 4.10 -8.87 -2.61
CA LEU A 75 5.12 -7.94 -3.12
C LEU A 75 6.16 -8.63 -4.02
N LYS A 76 6.47 -9.91 -3.80
CA LYS A 76 7.36 -10.68 -4.69
C LYS A 76 6.85 -10.76 -6.13
N LEU A 77 5.54 -10.60 -6.36
CA LEU A 77 4.94 -10.54 -7.68
C LEU A 77 5.22 -9.23 -8.42
N HIS A 78 5.72 -8.21 -7.71
CA HIS A 78 6.02 -6.87 -8.23
C HIS A 78 7.51 -6.53 -8.16
N THR A 79 8.40 -7.54 -8.09
CA THR A 79 9.86 -7.36 -7.91
C THR A 79 10.47 -6.41 -8.93
N ASP A 80 10.05 -6.46 -10.20
CA ASP A 80 10.48 -5.57 -11.27
C ASP A 80 10.20 -4.10 -10.96
N LYS A 81 9.00 -3.80 -10.48
CA LYS A 81 8.58 -2.43 -10.10
C LYS A 81 9.31 -1.95 -8.84
N LEU A 82 9.48 -2.84 -7.86
CA LEU A 82 10.21 -2.53 -6.62
C LEU A 82 11.69 -2.25 -6.90
N THR A 83 12.32 -3.04 -7.77
CA THR A 83 13.70 -2.80 -8.23
C THR A 83 13.81 -1.45 -8.94
N LYS A 84 12.83 -1.09 -9.78
CA LYS A 84 12.79 0.23 -10.43
C LYS A 84 12.67 1.36 -9.42
N ILE A 85 11.84 1.23 -8.39
CA ILE A 85 11.73 2.22 -7.30
C ILE A 85 13.08 2.36 -6.59
N GLN A 86 13.70 1.24 -6.19
CA GLN A 86 14.99 1.21 -5.49
C GLN A 86 16.09 1.92 -6.29
N THR A 87 16.26 1.53 -7.56
CA THR A 87 17.28 2.13 -8.44
C THR A 87 17.03 3.61 -8.69
N THR A 88 15.77 4.00 -8.88
CA THR A 88 15.42 5.41 -9.11
C THR A 88 15.62 6.27 -7.85
N LEU A 89 15.40 5.73 -6.65
CA LEU A 89 15.73 6.38 -5.38
C LEU A 89 17.24 6.49 -5.13
N GLY A 90 18.05 5.68 -5.81
CA GLY A 90 19.49 5.57 -5.58
C GLY A 90 19.82 4.99 -4.20
N LEU A 91 18.99 4.03 -3.73
CA LEU A 91 19.19 3.33 -2.47
C LEU A 91 19.93 2.02 -2.71
N ARG A 92 20.89 1.70 -1.83
CA ARG A 92 21.49 0.35 -1.75
C ARG A 92 20.41 -0.66 -1.32
N PRO A 93 20.57 -1.97 -1.62
CA PRO A 93 19.60 -2.98 -1.19
C PRO A 93 19.28 -2.92 0.31
N GLU A 94 20.30 -2.80 1.15
CA GLU A 94 20.16 -2.75 2.62
C GLU A 94 19.39 -1.50 3.07
N GLU A 95 19.66 -0.33 2.44
CA GLU A 95 18.93 0.92 2.72
C GLU A 95 17.46 0.79 2.29
N PHE A 96 17.19 0.15 1.15
CA PHE A 96 15.84 -0.10 0.66
C PHE A 96 15.07 -1.03 1.59
N ASP A 97 15.70 -2.13 2.01
CA ASP A 97 15.11 -3.10 2.93
C ASP A 97 14.83 -2.50 4.32
N GLU A 98 15.65 -1.57 4.75
CA GLU A 98 15.48 -0.90 6.04
C GLU A 98 14.43 0.21 6.00
N LEU A 99 14.44 1.04 4.96
CA LEU A 99 13.67 2.29 4.91
C LEU A 99 12.33 2.15 4.18
N VAL A 100 12.29 1.36 3.11
CA VAL A 100 11.16 1.31 2.18
C VAL A 100 10.34 0.02 2.34
N MET A 101 10.99 -1.12 2.46
CA MET A 101 10.29 -2.41 2.55
C MET A 101 9.31 -2.52 3.72
N PRO A 102 9.56 -1.95 4.92
CA PRO A 102 8.55 -1.97 5.99
C PRO A 102 7.25 -1.25 5.63
N VAL A 103 7.34 -0.11 4.94
CA VAL A 103 6.16 0.64 4.47
C VAL A 103 5.42 -0.14 3.40
N LEU A 104 6.16 -0.71 2.44
CA LEU A 104 5.56 -1.55 1.39
C LEU A 104 4.83 -2.76 1.97
N ARG A 105 5.41 -3.43 2.97
CA ARG A 105 4.79 -4.59 3.65
C ARG A 105 3.54 -4.18 4.40
N ALA A 106 3.59 -3.12 5.20
CA ALA A 106 2.43 -2.60 5.93
C ALA A 106 1.30 -2.24 4.97
N TYR A 107 1.61 -1.56 3.87
CA TYR A 107 0.65 -1.25 2.82
C TYR A 107 0.08 -2.50 2.17
N ALA A 108 0.92 -3.48 1.83
CA ALA A 108 0.50 -4.72 1.19
C ALA A 108 -0.38 -5.58 2.11
N ASP A 109 -0.07 -5.65 3.41
CA ASP A 109 -0.91 -6.34 4.40
C ASP A 109 -2.26 -5.62 4.60
N TYR A 110 -2.27 -4.30 4.47
CA TYR A 110 -3.47 -3.47 4.58
C TYR A 110 -4.39 -3.61 3.37
N VAL A 111 -3.88 -3.39 2.16
CA VAL A 111 -4.72 -3.42 0.94
C VAL A 111 -4.89 -4.83 0.37
N HIS A 112 -3.99 -5.74 0.65
CA HIS A 112 -4.01 -7.16 0.27
C HIS A 112 -4.42 -7.37 -1.19
N LEU A 113 -5.46 -8.16 -1.46
CA LEU A 113 -6.00 -8.40 -2.81
C LEU A 113 -7.16 -7.45 -3.17
N LEU A 114 -7.33 -6.31 -2.48
CA LEU A 114 -8.39 -5.37 -2.80
C LEU A 114 -8.21 -4.77 -4.20
N PRO A 115 -9.29 -4.63 -4.99
CA PRO A 115 -9.28 -3.91 -6.25
C PRO A 115 -9.24 -2.39 -6.01
N ALA A 116 -8.67 -1.63 -6.96
CA ALA A 116 -8.65 -0.18 -6.90
C ALA A 116 -9.95 0.47 -7.40
N SER A 117 -10.73 -0.23 -8.23
CA SER A 117 -11.99 0.27 -8.76
C SER A 117 -12.94 -0.89 -9.06
N GLU A 118 -14.23 -0.59 -9.18
CA GLU A 118 -15.24 -1.55 -9.62
C GLU A 118 -15.26 -1.72 -11.14
N LEU A 119 -15.07 -0.63 -11.88
CA LEU A 119 -15.37 -0.56 -13.31
C LEU A 119 -14.18 -0.12 -14.18
N HIS A 120 -13.21 0.55 -13.57
CA HIS A 120 -12.09 1.18 -14.29
C HIS A 120 -10.80 0.35 -14.19
N HIS A 121 -9.64 1.00 -14.38
CA HIS A 121 -8.33 0.36 -14.26
C HIS A 121 -8.11 -0.25 -12.88
N HIS A 122 -7.31 -1.32 -12.82
CA HIS A 122 -6.98 -2.03 -11.59
C HIS A 122 -8.20 -2.59 -10.84
N ARG A 123 -9.16 -3.13 -11.59
CA ARG A 123 -10.41 -3.71 -11.07
C ARG A 123 -10.27 -5.15 -10.57
N GLY A 124 -9.16 -5.81 -10.90
CA GLY A 124 -8.88 -7.18 -10.50
C GLY A 124 -8.29 -7.28 -9.09
N PRO A 125 -8.09 -8.53 -8.61
CA PRO A 125 -7.45 -8.79 -7.32
C PRO A 125 -6.09 -8.13 -7.21
N GLY A 126 -5.81 -7.49 -6.05
CA GLY A 126 -4.56 -6.77 -5.81
C GLY A 126 -4.40 -5.50 -6.65
N GLY A 127 -5.46 -5.07 -7.33
CA GLY A 127 -5.43 -3.87 -8.16
C GLY A 127 -5.05 -2.62 -7.38
N LEU A 128 -5.50 -2.50 -6.13
CA LEU A 128 -5.16 -1.36 -5.28
C LEU A 128 -3.68 -1.36 -4.90
N MET A 129 -3.11 -2.52 -4.60
CA MET A 129 -1.67 -2.67 -4.32
C MET A 129 -0.85 -2.30 -5.56
N ARG A 130 -1.18 -2.88 -6.71
CA ARG A 130 -0.49 -2.61 -7.97
C ARG A 130 -0.54 -1.13 -8.31
N HIS A 131 -1.71 -0.50 -8.24
CA HIS A 131 -1.90 0.92 -8.51
C HIS A 131 -1.03 1.78 -7.58
N GLY A 132 -1.03 1.50 -6.27
CA GLY A 132 -0.18 2.21 -5.31
C GLY A 132 1.31 2.10 -5.64
N ILE A 133 1.81 0.90 -5.99
CA ILE A 133 3.21 0.68 -6.37
C ILE A 133 3.54 1.45 -7.68
N GLU A 134 2.67 1.46 -8.66
CA GLU A 134 2.88 2.18 -9.92
C GLU A 134 2.90 3.69 -9.72
N VAL A 135 1.99 4.23 -8.90
CA VAL A 135 2.00 5.66 -8.55
C VAL A 135 3.21 6.03 -7.70
N ALA A 136 3.65 5.15 -6.79
CA ALA A 136 4.88 5.34 -6.03
C ALA A 136 6.11 5.43 -6.96
N ALA A 137 6.23 4.51 -7.92
CA ALA A 137 7.31 4.53 -8.91
C ALA A 137 7.29 5.82 -9.76
N PHE A 138 6.11 6.28 -10.17
CA PHE A 138 5.94 7.52 -10.89
C PHE A 138 6.30 8.75 -10.05
N ALA A 139 5.88 8.79 -8.79
CA ALA A 139 6.20 9.86 -7.85
C ALA A 139 7.72 9.99 -7.64
N VAL A 140 8.43 8.87 -7.47
CA VAL A 140 9.90 8.85 -7.38
C VAL A 140 10.54 9.40 -8.66
N LEU A 141 10.07 8.95 -9.83
CA LEU A 141 10.60 9.42 -11.10
C LEU A 141 10.40 10.93 -11.27
N LYS A 142 9.24 11.44 -10.91
CA LYS A 142 8.95 12.90 -10.96
C LYS A 142 9.77 13.69 -9.95
N SER A 143 10.05 13.13 -8.78
CA SER A 143 10.86 13.77 -7.74
C SER A 143 12.32 14.01 -8.17
N ASN A 144 12.84 13.29 -9.19
CA ASN A 144 14.17 13.53 -9.73
C ASN A 144 14.32 14.94 -10.32
N ASN A 145 13.24 15.53 -10.80
CA ASN A 145 13.22 16.87 -11.40
C ASN A 145 12.75 17.95 -10.41
N ALA A 146 12.50 17.58 -9.15
CA ALA A 146 12.08 18.51 -8.11
C ALA A 146 13.28 19.01 -7.33
N VAL A 147 13.30 20.30 -7.05
CA VAL A 147 14.25 20.91 -6.11
C VAL A 147 13.57 21.04 -4.77
N PHE A 148 14.07 20.31 -3.78
CA PHE A 148 13.60 20.38 -2.41
C PHE A 148 14.39 21.41 -1.60
N ASP A 149 13.77 21.98 -0.54
CA ASP A 149 14.44 22.87 0.40
C ASP A 149 15.16 24.05 -0.28
N HIS A 150 14.46 24.82 -1.13
CA HIS A 150 15.04 25.94 -1.92
C HIS A 150 15.83 26.96 -1.09
N ASP A 151 15.48 27.11 0.18
CA ASP A 151 16.04 28.06 1.14
C ASP A 151 17.29 27.55 1.88
N LYS A 152 17.71 26.29 1.62
CA LYS A 152 18.82 25.66 2.33
C LYS A 152 20.14 25.69 1.54
N TYR A 153 21.26 25.58 2.27
CA TYR A 153 22.59 25.46 1.67
C TYR A 153 22.75 24.14 0.89
N PRO A 154 23.62 24.09 -0.14
CA PRO A 154 23.81 22.91 -0.98
C PRO A 154 24.11 21.62 -0.22
N GLN A 155 24.91 21.68 0.86
CA GLN A 155 25.27 20.53 1.68
C GLN A 155 24.04 19.99 2.47
N GLU A 156 23.15 20.87 2.92
CA GLU A 156 21.91 20.47 3.60
C GLU A 156 20.90 19.89 2.63
N LYS A 157 20.78 20.48 1.42
CA LYS A 157 19.93 19.97 0.34
C LYS A 157 20.32 18.53 -0.01
N SER A 158 21.61 18.28 -0.24
CA SER A 158 22.10 16.95 -0.59
C SER A 158 21.79 15.89 0.46
N LYS A 159 21.89 16.23 1.76
CA LYS A 159 21.55 15.32 2.86
C LYS A 159 20.04 15.00 2.94
N ARG A 160 19.20 15.95 2.51
CA ARG A 160 17.73 15.86 2.63
C ARG A 160 17.04 15.35 1.37
N GLU A 161 17.74 15.32 0.25
CA GLU A 161 17.16 14.92 -1.04
C GLU A 161 16.59 13.50 -1.00
N LYS A 162 17.37 12.50 -0.57
CA LYS A 162 16.89 11.11 -0.46
C LYS A 162 15.68 10.98 0.46
N PRO A 163 15.65 11.53 1.70
CA PRO A 163 14.46 11.58 2.54
C PRO A 163 13.22 12.15 1.84
N TRP A 164 13.34 13.26 1.13
CA TRP A 164 12.23 13.85 0.40
C TRP A 164 11.71 12.95 -0.73
N ARG A 165 12.61 12.27 -1.44
CA ARG A 165 12.24 11.33 -2.49
C ARG A 165 11.54 10.09 -1.94
N VAL A 166 11.97 9.58 -0.79
CA VAL A 166 11.27 8.52 -0.07
C VAL A 166 9.88 8.98 0.39
N ALA A 167 9.75 10.23 0.87
CA ALA A 167 8.45 10.79 1.22
C ALA A 167 7.51 10.89 0.02
N ALA A 168 8.03 11.31 -1.15
CA ALA A 168 7.26 11.35 -2.39
C ALA A 168 6.80 9.95 -2.81
N MET A 169 7.66 8.94 -2.65
CA MET A 169 7.32 7.53 -2.85
C MET A 169 6.18 7.09 -1.93
N CYS A 170 6.29 7.36 -0.63
CA CYS A 170 5.26 7.03 0.35
C CYS A 170 3.92 7.74 0.02
N ALA A 171 3.97 9.02 -0.34
CA ALA A 171 2.78 9.77 -0.74
C ALA A 171 2.08 9.14 -1.96
N GLY A 172 2.86 8.75 -2.97
CA GLY A 172 2.34 8.04 -4.13
C GLY A 172 1.75 6.68 -3.78
N LEU A 173 2.41 5.92 -2.90
CA LEU A 173 1.95 4.60 -2.47
C LEU A 173 0.58 4.66 -1.77
N ILE A 174 0.43 5.58 -0.83
CA ILE A 174 -0.74 5.62 0.06
C ILE A 174 -1.85 6.58 -0.39
N HIS A 175 -1.71 7.23 -1.57
CA HIS A 175 -2.67 8.25 -2.02
C HIS A 175 -4.12 7.77 -2.09
N ASP A 176 -4.33 6.48 -2.33
CA ASP A 176 -5.63 5.81 -2.40
C ASP A 176 -5.91 4.85 -1.21
N ALA A 177 -5.09 4.89 -0.16
CA ALA A 177 -5.28 4.06 1.04
C ALA A 177 -6.57 4.37 1.82
N GLY A 178 -7.25 5.46 1.50
CA GLY A 178 -8.58 5.79 2.01
C GLY A 178 -9.73 5.01 1.35
N LYS A 179 -9.52 4.34 0.22
CA LYS A 179 -10.58 3.59 -0.48
C LYS A 179 -11.24 2.50 0.37
N PRO A 180 -10.51 1.69 1.13
CA PRO A 180 -11.12 0.71 2.02
C PRO A 180 -12.05 1.32 3.08
N LEU A 181 -11.85 2.60 3.43
CA LEU A 181 -12.69 3.29 4.42
C LEU A 181 -14.04 3.74 3.86
N THR A 182 -14.12 3.99 2.56
CA THR A 182 -15.29 4.64 1.94
C THR A 182 -15.92 3.84 0.82
N ASP A 183 -15.11 3.18 0.01
CA ASP A 183 -15.56 2.60 -1.25
C ASP A 183 -15.94 1.12 -1.09
N LEU A 184 -15.38 0.46 -0.07
CA LEU A 184 -15.48 -0.99 0.12
C LEU A 184 -15.97 -1.33 1.52
N ARG A 185 -16.71 -2.43 1.61
CA ARG A 185 -16.96 -3.17 2.84
C ARG A 185 -16.45 -4.59 2.66
N VAL A 186 -15.64 -5.08 3.59
CA VAL A 186 -15.07 -6.42 3.56
C VAL A 186 -15.65 -7.25 4.70
N THR A 187 -16.09 -8.46 4.38
CA THR A 187 -16.72 -9.38 5.36
C THR A 187 -16.17 -10.80 5.21
N ASP A 188 -16.42 -11.65 6.20
CA ASP A 188 -16.35 -13.10 6.05
C ASP A 188 -17.49 -13.63 5.17
N GLU A 189 -17.54 -14.94 4.94
CA GLU A 189 -18.57 -15.58 4.13
C GLU A 189 -20.00 -15.37 4.67
N THR A 190 -20.15 -15.29 5.97
CA THR A 190 -21.45 -15.12 6.63
C THR A 190 -21.91 -13.67 6.71
N GLY A 191 -21.01 -12.72 6.48
CA GLY A 191 -21.24 -11.30 6.69
C GLY A 191 -21.24 -10.86 8.17
N ALA A 192 -20.98 -11.78 9.10
CA ALA A 192 -21.00 -11.52 10.53
C ALA A 192 -19.73 -10.80 11.02
N LYS A 193 -18.58 -11.16 10.44
CA LYS A 193 -17.31 -10.52 10.74
C LYS A 193 -17.04 -9.45 9.68
N VAL A 194 -16.88 -8.21 10.10
CA VAL A 194 -16.64 -7.07 9.23
C VAL A 194 -15.27 -6.49 9.55
N TRP A 195 -14.45 -6.27 8.53
CA TRP A 195 -13.16 -5.60 8.69
C TRP A 195 -13.32 -4.12 8.99
N ALA A 196 -12.57 -3.64 9.98
CA ALA A 196 -12.48 -2.23 10.36
C ALA A 196 -11.12 -1.65 9.92
N PRO A 197 -10.99 -1.01 8.74
CA PRO A 197 -9.72 -0.60 8.16
C PRO A 197 -8.93 0.42 8.99
N VAL A 198 -9.59 1.14 9.91
CA VAL A 198 -8.94 2.12 10.80
C VAL A 198 -8.19 1.44 11.94
N GLU A 199 -8.66 0.26 12.36
CA GLU A 199 -8.18 -0.42 13.56
C GLU A 199 -7.03 -1.37 13.28
N GLU A 200 -7.09 -2.09 12.16
CA GLU A 200 -6.13 -3.13 11.82
C GLU A 200 -6.00 -3.32 10.30
N SER A 201 -4.89 -3.90 9.83
CA SER A 201 -4.74 -4.30 8.43
C SER A 201 -5.69 -5.45 8.08
N LEU A 202 -5.97 -5.64 6.79
CA LEU A 202 -6.84 -6.74 6.34
C LEU A 202 -6.25 -8.11 6.73
N LEU A 203 -4.93 -8.27 6.65
CA LEU A 203 -4.25 -9.50 7.05
C LEU A 203 -4.34 -9.75 8.58
N GLU A 204 -4.16 -8.71 9.41
CA GLU A 204 -4.31 -8.81 10.86
C GLU A 204 -5.73 -9.20 11.24
N TRP A 205 -6.76 -8.53 10.68
CA TRP A 205 -8.15 -8.89 10.86
C TRP A 205 -8.44 -10.35 10.47
N ALA A 206 -7.95 -10.77 9.31
CA ALA A 206 -8.19 -12.14 8.85
C ALA A 206 -7.57 -13.18 9.81
N ASN A 207 -6.38 -12.89 10.35
CA ASN A 207 -5.72 -13.75 11.33
C ASN A 207 -6.44 -13.71 12.68
N SER A 208 -6.74 -12.54 13.23
CA SER A 208 -7.38 -12.37 14.55
C SER A 208 -8.78 -13.01 14.58
N GLN A 209 -9.52 -12.86 13.49
CA GLN A 209 -10.87 -13.39 13.35
C GLN A 209 -10.92 -14.81 12.75
N SER A 210 -9.77 -15.43 12.44
CA SER A 210 -9.71 -16.76 11.78
C SER A 210 -10.51 -16.81 10.47
N VAL A 211 -10.41 -15.78 9.65
CA VAL A 211 -11.08 -15.66 8.35
C VAL A 211 -10.16 -16.22 7.28
N ALA A 212 -10.52 -17.37 6.70
CA ALA A 212 -9.74 -17.97 5.62
C ALA A 212 -9.99 -17.31 4.25
N ARG A 213 -11.18 -16.78 4.05
CA ARG A 213 -11.60 -16.08 2.83
C ARG A 213 -12.46 -14.88 3.18
N TYR A 214 -12.31 -13.78 2.42
CA TYR A 214 -13.11 -12.58 2.59
C TYR A 214 -13.84 -12.19 1.31
N TYR A 215 -14.93 -11.45 1.48
CA TYR A 215 -15.85 -11.02 0.44
C TYR A 215 -15.93 -9.52 0.38
N LEU A 216 -16.04 -8.97 -0.84
CA LEU A 216 -16.06 -7.53 -1.08
C LEU A 216 -17.47 -7.06 -1.43
N HIS A 217 -17.85 -5.94 -0.86
CA HIS A 217 -19.09 -5.23 -1.17
C HIS A 217 -18.75 -3.77 -1.51
N TRP A 218 -19.20 -3.31 -2.66
CA TRP A 218 -19.02 -1.92 -3.06
C TRP A 218 -20.10 -1.03 -2.43
N ASN A 219 -19.68 0.08 -1.83
CA ASN A 219 -20.60 1.06 -1.28
C ASN A 219 -21.23 1.92 -2.39
N SER A 220 -22.53 2.22 -2.32
CA SER A 220 -23.26 2.96 -3.35
C SER A 220 -22.89 4.45 -3.44
N ASN A 221 -22.53 5.09 -2.33
CA ASN A 221 -22.32 6.55 -2.23
C ASN A 221 -20.84 6.94 -2.07
N ARG A 222 -19.95 6.36 -2.87
CA ARG A 222 -18.47 6.48 -2.76
C ARG A 222 -17.85 7.64 -3.55
N HIS A 223 -18.44 8.84 -3.55
CA HIS A 223 -17.95 9.97 -4.35
C HIS A 223 -16.68 10.62 -3.80
N LYS A 224 -15.48 10.13 -4.21
CA LYS A 224 -14.15 10.80 -4.03
C LYS A 224 -13.76 11.18 -2.58
N VAL A 225 -14.49 10.71 -1.56
CA VAL A 225 -14.23 11.01 -0.15
C VAL A 225 -12.91 10.38 0.32
N HIS A 226 -12.52 9.24 -0.25
CA HIS A 226 -11.29 8.52 0.07
C HIS A 226 -10.03 9.40 -0.03
N LYS A 227 -9.99 10.41 -0.92
CA LYS A 227 -8.80 11.27 -1.11
C LYS A 227 -8.43 12.04 0.17
N HIS A 228 -9.42 12.49 0.93
CA HIS A 228 -9.18 13.19 2.19
C HIS A 228 -8.78 12.23 3.31
N LEU A 229 -9.27 11.00 3.27
CA LEU A 229 -9.02 9.98 4.29
C LEU A 229 -7.68 9.24 4.06
N SER A 230 -7.13 9.25 2.86
CA SER A 230 -5.83 8.61 2.61
C SER A 230 -4.71 9.20 3.49
N ALA A 231 -4.76 10.50 3.78
CA ALA A 231 -3.79 11.15 4.64
C ALA A 231 -3.87 10.67 6.11
N THR A 232 -5.04 10.23 6.58
CA THR A 232 -5.20 9.69 7.95
C THR A 232 -4.55 8.32 8.11
N MET A 233 -4.33 7.60 7.01
CA MET A 233 -3.70 6.29 7.01
C MET A 233 -2.16 6.34 7.11
N VAL A 234 -1.55 7.52 7.04
CA VAL A 234 -0.10 7.68 7.16
C VAL A 234 0.43 7.09 8.47
N ASP A 235 -0.24 7.38 9.58
CA ASP A 235 0.17 6.91 10.91
C ASP A 235 0.02 5.39 11.08
N THR A 236 -0.90 4.77 10.35
CA THR A 236 -1.14 3.32 10.36
C THR A 236 -0.14 2.60 9.44
N LEU A 237 0.11 3.15 8.25
CA LEU A 237 0.88 2.48 7.20
C LEU A 237 2.39 2.77 7.24
N ILE A 238 2.81 3.86 7.88
CA ILE A 238 4.24 4.13 8.08
C ILE A 238 4.62 3.67 9.48
N PRO A 239 5.37 2.57 9.62
CA PRO A 239 5.76 2.02 10.91
C PRO A 239 6.46 3.06 11.77
N ARG A 240 6.06 3.16 13.03
CA ARG A 240 6.79 3.96 14.03
C ARG A 240 8.08 3.25 14.37
N LYS A 241 9.18 3.99 14.31
CA LYS A 241 10.50 3.49 14.75
C LYS A 241 10.68 3.70 16.23
#